data_3e8b7d38d1fa09a13037972ef70d59dd
#
_entry.id   3e8b7d38d1fa09a13037972ef70d59dd
#
_cell.length_a   1.000
_cell.length_b   1.000
_cell.length_c   1.000
_cell.angle_alpha   90.00
_cell.angle_beta   90.00
_cell.angle_gamma   90.00
#
_symmetry.space_group_name_H-M   'P 1'
#
loop_
_entity.id
_entity.type
_entity.pdbx_description
1 polymer ?
#
loop_
_entity_poly.entity_id
_entity_poly.type
_entity_poly.pdbx_seq_one_letter_code
_entity_poly.pdbx_strand_id
1 'polypeptide(L)'
;MHFFTPEGRITDDLPLRGEIFESLKHYAINNVPRKVTNILEVMKLATYVEDFPPEANKIHLANGTLYIGGTFIPEKPDIVRMRLPVNYNPDAPEAATWLAFLEQLLYPEDIPTLQEFIGYCLIPSNKGQRMMIIKGNGGEGKSQIGAVLNSLLGSNMKDGSIGK
;
A
#
# COMPACT_ATOMS: atom_id res chain seq x y z
N MET A 1 -5.81 9.54 14.23
CA MET A 1 -4.33 9.64 14.32
C MET A 1 -3.76 8.31 13.84
N HIS A 2 -2.71 8.32 13.03
CA HIS A 2 -2.11 7.12 12.46
C HIS A 2 -0.63 7.11 12.80
N PHE A 3 -0.08 5.90 13.00
CA PHE A 3 1.36 5.72 13.09
C PHE A 3 1.93 5.43 11.70
N PHE A 4 3.12 5.94 11.47
CA PHE A 4 3.90 5.67 10.26
C PHE A 4 5.23 5.04 10.66
N THR A 5 5.67 4.09 9.86
CA THR A 5 7.01 3.48 9.91
C THR A 5 7.70 3.72 8.58
N PRO A 6 8.99 3.41 8.44
CA PRO A 6 9.67 3.44 7.15
C PRO A 6 9.00 2.58 6.07
N GLU A 7 8.24 1.56 6.47
CA GLU A 7 7.47 0.67 5.58
C GLU A 7 6.12 1.28 5.18
N GLY A 8 5.67 2.33 5.85
CA GLY A 8 4.42 3.02 5.57
C GLY A 8 3.50 3.17 6.77
N ARG A 9 2.21 3.37 6.50
CA ARG A 9 1.20 3.59 7.53
C ARG A 9 0.82 2.30 8.25
N ILE A 10 0.88 2.32 9.58
CA ILE A 10 0.31 1.26 10.40
C ILE A 10 -1.22 1.43 10.42
N THR A 11 -1.92 0.41 9.96
CA THR A 11 -3.40 0.36 9.92
C THR A 11 -4.01 -0.29 11.16
N ASP A 12 -3.21 -1.10 11.86
CA ASP A 12 -3.58 -1.78 13.11
C ASP A 12 -2.47 -1.55 14.15
N ASP A 13 -2.83 -1.06 15.34
CA ASP A 13 -1.87 -0.81 16.42
C ASP A 13 -1.60 -2.04 17.30
N LEU A 14 -2.25 -3.18 17.01
CA LEU A 14 -2.11 -4.41 17.81
C LEU A 14 -0.68 -4.95 17.85
N PRO A 15 0.07 -5.02 16.75
CA PRO A 15 1.48 -5.41 16.77
C PRO A 15 2.33 -4.52 17.69
N LEU A 16 2.17 -3.19 17.57
CA LEU A 16 2.88 -2.22 18.40
C LEU A 16 2.51 -2.36 19.90
N ARG A 17 1.23 -2.61 20.21
CA ARG A 17 0.80 -2.93 21.57
C ARG A 17 1.45 -4.20 22.10
N GLY A 18 1.62 -5.22 21.25
CA GLY A 18 2.31 -6.46 21.57
C GLY A 18 3.79 -6.21 21.92
N GLU A 19 4.51 -5.44 21.15
CA GLU A 19 5.90 -5.08 21.42
C GLU A 19 6.06 -4.30 22.74
N ILE A 20 5.19 -3.32 22.97
CA ILE A 20 5.18 -2.58 24.24
C ILE A 20 4.89 -3.52 25.41
N PHE A 21 3.92 -4.43 25.26
CA PHE A 21 3.58 -5.42 26.29
C PHE A 21 4.78 -6.33 26.59
N GLU A 22 5.43 -6.89 25.58
CA GLU A 22 6.61 -7.74 25.74
C GLU A 22 7.75 -7.01 26.45
N SER A 23 7.96 -5.74 26.12
CA SER A 23 8.97 -4.90 26.77
C SER A 23 8.65 -4.62 28.24
N LEU A 24 7.36 -4.54 28.60
CA LEU A 24 6.91 -4.19 29.96
C LEU A 24 6.74 -5.39 30.89
N LYS A 25 6.47 -6.57 30.37
CA LYS A 25 6.06 -7.74 31.17
C LYS A 25 7.05 -8.11 32.30
N HIS A 26 8.34 -7.82 32.10
CA HIS A 26 9.38 -8.10 33.10
C HIS A 26 9.55 -7.02 34.17
N TYR A 27 9.04 -5.79 33.91
CA TYR A 27 9.22 -4.64 34.79
C TYR A 27 7.92 -4.20 35.48
N ALA A 28 6.77 -4.60 34.94
CA ALA A 28 5.47 -4.14 35.40
C ALA A 28 4.64 -5.29 35.96
N ILE A 29 4.55 -5.39 37.29
CA ILE A 29 3.82 -6.50 37.97
C ILE A 29 2.29 -6.30 37.90
N ASN A 30 1.79 -5.04 37.87
CA ASN A 30 0.37 -4.73 37.92
C ASN A 30 -0.10 -3.84 36.79
N ASN A 31 -1.35 -4.05 36.31
CA ASN A 31 -2.04 -3.19 35.33
C ASN A 31 -1.29 -3.03 34.00
N VAL A 32 -0.61 -4.07 33.51
CA VAL A 32 0.18 -4.02 32.28
C VAL A 32 -0.65 -3.51 31.09
N PRO A 33 -1.90 -3.95 30.85
CA PRO A 33 -2.70 -3.45 29.73
C PRO A 33 -2.93 -1.93 29.76
N ARG A 34 -3.17 -1.37 30.96
CA ARG A 34 -3.35 0.09 31.13
C ARG A 34 -2.04 0.83 30.88
N LYS A 35 -0.91 0.27 31.30
CA LYS A 35 0.42 0.85 31.04
C LYS A 35 0.75 0.86 29.56
N VAL A 36 0.46 -0.22 28.84
CA VAL A 36 0.58 -0.29 27.38
C VAL A 36 -0.23 0.80 26.71
N THR A 37 -1.50 0.98 27.10
CA THR A 37 -2.35 2.04 26.56
C THR A 37 -1.79 3.43 26.86
N ASN A 38 -1.34 3.68 28.08
CA ASN A 38 -0.77 4.99 28.46
C ASN A 38 0.51 5.29 27.68
N ILE A 39 1.40 4.31 27.50
CA ILE A 39 2.62 4.48 26.70
C ILE A 39 2.25 4.79 25.25
N LEU A 40 1.29 4.06 24.67
CA LEU A 40 0.84 4.31 23.32
C LEU A 40 0.30 5.73 23.15
N GLU A 41 -0.48 6.22 24.11
CA GLU A 41 -0.98 7.62 24.08
C GLU A 41 0.18 8.65 24.22
N VAL A 42 1.15 8.39 25.09
CA VAL A 42 2.34 9.25 25.21
C VAL A 42 3.14 9.23 23.90
N MET A 43 3.33 8.06 23.28
CA MET A 43 4.01 7.96 21.98
C MET A 43 3.28 8.78 20.91
N LYS A 44 1.94 8.71 20.85
CA LYS A 44 1.15 9.53 19.92
C LYS A 44 1.38 11.02 20.09
N LEU A 45 1.50 11.49 21.34
CA LEU A 45 1.76 12.90 21.63
C LEU A 45 3.21 13.30 21.32
N ALA A 46 4.18 12.45 21.68
CA ALA A 46 5.59 12.71 21.50
C ALA A 46 6.05 12.66 20.03
N THR A 47 5.40 11.82 19.23
CA THR A 47 5.73 11.62 17.81
C THR A 47 4.71 12.27 16.86
N TYR A 48 3.90 13.20 17.37
CA TYR A 48 2.93 13.90 16.54
C TYR A 48 3.63 14.68 15.44
N VAL A 49 3.29 14.38 14.22
CA VAL A 49 3.69 15.15 13.04
C VAL A 49 2.43 15.61 12.34
N GLU A 50 2.43 16.85 11.86
CA GLU A 50 1.33 17.35 11.06
C GLU A 50 1.16 16.50 9.80
N ASP A 51 -0.10 16.28 9.39
CA ASP A 51 -0.40 15.41 8.26
C ASP A 51 0.26 15.94 6.98
N PHE A 52 1.12 15.12 6.36
CA PHE A 52 1.81 15.58 5.14
C PHE A 52 0.88 15.49 3.94
N PRO A 53 0.95 16.48 3.04
CA PRO A 53 0.18 16.44 1.81
C PRO A 53 0.58 15.23 0.95
N PRO A 54 -0.36 14.62 0.21
CA PRO A 54 -0.03 13.55 -0.72
C PRO A 54 0.85 14.11 -1.84
N GLU A 55 1.98 13.46 -2.08
CA GLU A 55 2.91 13.80 -3.17
C GLU A 55 2.45 13.10 -4.46
N ALA A 56 1.49 13.69 -5.16
CA ALA A 56 0.85 13.10 -6.34
C ALA A 56 1.80 12.85 -7.53
N ASN A 57 3.03 13.38 -7.49
CA ASN A 57 4.05 13.20 -8.52
C ASN A 57 5.12 12.16 -8.17
N LYS A 58 4.97 11.47 -7.03
CA LYS A 58 5.94 10.48 -6.54
C LYS A 58 5.26 9.16 -6.19
N ILE A 59 5.94 8.08 -6.50
CA ILE A 59 5.60 6.72 -6.11
C ILE A 59 6.75 6.20 -5.26
N HIS A 60 6.49 6.00 -3.96
CA HIS A 60 7.49 5.44 -3.05
C HIS A 60 7.46 3.92 -3.14
N LEU A 61 8.61 3.34 -3.43
CA LEU A 61 8.82 1.90 -3.64
C LEU A 61 9.73 1.32 -2.56
N ALA A 62 9.82 0.01 -2.48
CA ALA A 62 10.67 -0.66 -1.48
C ALA A 62 12.15 -0.30 -1.63
N ASN A 63 12.62 0.03 -2.83
CA ASN A 63 14.02 0.36 -3.12
C ASN A 63 14.27 1.83 -3.47
N GLY A 64 13.27 2.72 -3.39
CA GLY A 64 13.49 4.14 -3.70
C GLY A 64 12.20 4.90 -4.04
N THR A 65 12.35 6.02 -4.71
CA THR A 65 11.24 6.87 -5.14
C THR A 65 11.26 7.06 -6.66
N LEU A 66 10.16 6.70 -7.32
CA LEU A 66 9.94 6.92 -8.74
C LEU A 66 9.08 8.18 -8.93
N TYR A 67 9.56 9.13 -9.69
CA TYR A 67 8.80 10.30 -10.13
C TYR A 67 7.99 9.95 -11.38
N ILE A 68 6.78 10.52 -11.51
CA ILE A 68 5.89 10.27 -12.67
C ILE A 68 6.57 10.66 -14.00
N GLY A 69 7.56 11.56 -13.97
CA GLY A 69 8.39 11.88 -15.13
C GLY A 69 9.44 10.82 -15.51
N GLY A 70 9.45 9.64 -14.85
CA GLY A 70 10.36 8.53 -15.15
C GLY A 70 11.70 8.56 -14.40
N THR A 71 11.97 9.59 -13.59
CA THR A 71 13.20 9.65 -12.79
C THR A 71 13.08 8.78 -11.57
N PHE A 72 14.04 7.88 -11.36
CA PHE A 72 14.13 7.05 -10.14
C PHE A 72 15.28 7.52 -9.26
N ILE A 73 15.01 7.66 -7.97
CA ILE A 73 16.00 8.00 -6.93
C ILE A 73 16.03 6.86 -5.92
N PRO A 74 17.20 6.21 -5.68
CA PRO A 74 17.31 5.05 -4.79
C PRO A 74 17.29 5.42 -3.29
N GLU A 75 16.94 6.67 -2.96
CA GLU A 75 16.74 7.09 -1.58
C GLU A 75 15.32 6.86 -1.11
N LYS A 76 15.20 6.31 0.11
CA LYS A 76 13.92 6.09 0.77
C LYS A 76 13.72 7.17 1.84
N PRO A 77 12.70 8.05 1.71
CA PRO A 77 12.29 8.90 2.81
C PRO A 77 11.89 8.03 4.02
N ASP A 78 12.29 8.41 5.23
CA ASP A 78 11.99 7.64 6.44
C ASP A 78 10.48 7.51 6.70
N ILE A 79 9.74 8.56 6.36
CA ILE A 79 8.29 8.61 6.60
C ILE A 79 7.56 8.98 5.31
N VAL A 80 6.65 8.11 4.87
CA VAL A 80 5.80 8.31 3.70
C VAL A 80 4.37 7.84 3.98
N ARG A 81 3.38 8.45 3.32
CA ARG A 81 1.97 8.05 3.48
C ARG A 81 1.68 6.66 2.91
N MET A 82 2.32 6.33 1.81
CA MET A 82 2.15 5.08 1.09
C MET A 82 3.49 4.65 0.52
N ARG A 83 3.92 3.45 0.83
CA ARG A 83 5.06 2.78 0.21
C ARG A 83 4.58 1.47 -0.41
N LEU A 84 4.92 1.26 -1.66
CA LEU A 84 4.62 -0.01 -2.34
C LEU A 84 5.70 -1.04 -1.99
N PRO A 85 5.31 -2.30 -1.72
CA PRO A 85 6.24 -3.35 -1.30
C PRO A 85 7.07 -3.92 -2.45
N VAL A 86 7.07 -3.27 -3.61
CA VAL A 86 7.76 -3.71 -4.83
C VAL A 86 8.97 -2.85 -5.12
N ASN A 87 9.97 -3.45 -5.80
CA ASN A 87 11.15 -2.77 -6.26
C ASN A 87 10.97 -2.28 -7.70
N TYR A 88 11.45 -1.07 -7.99
CA TYR A 88 11.62 -0.61 -9.36
C TYR A 88 12.89 -1.21 -9.94
N ASN A 89 12.77 -1.81 -11.11
CA ASN A 89 13.89 -2.29 -11.90
C ASN A 89 13.69 -1.82 -13.35
N PRO A 90 14.48 -0.84 -13.84
CA PRO A 90 14.37 -0.35 -15.20
C PRO A 90 14.76 -1.41 -16.26
N ASP A 91 15.58 -2.39 -15.87
CA ASP A 91 16.04 -3.47 -16.74
C ASP A 91 15.17 -4.74 -16.60
N ALA A 92 13.99 -4.64 -15.96
CA ALA A 92 13.11 -5.78 -15.82
C ALA A 92 12.65 -6.28 -17.20
N PRO A 93 12.67 -7.58 -17.45
CA PRO A 93 12.14 -8.12 -18.70
C PRO A 93 10.63 -7.84 -18.80
N GLU A 94 10.15 -7.80 -20.04
CA GLU A 94 8.72 -7.67 -20.28
C GLU A 94 7.92 -8.78 -19.57
N ALA A 95 6.80 -8.41 -19.00
CA ALA A 95 5.93 -9.32 -18.27
C ALA A 95 5.08 -10.19 -19.23
N ALA A 96 5.75 -11.00 -20.06
CA ALA A 96 5.13 -11.77 -21.15
C ALA A 96 3.97 -12.66 -20.68
N THR A 97 4.12 -13.33 -19.53
CA THR A 97 3.05 -14.18 -18.96
C THR A 97 1.82 -13.36 -18.58
N TRP A 98 2.03 -12.16 -18.04
CA TRP A 98 0.94 -11.26 -17.69
C TRP A 98 0.22 -10.74 -18.93
N LEU A 99 0.97 -10.31 -19.94
CA LEU A 99 0.41 -9.83 -21.19
C LEU A 99 -0.40 -10.93 -21.90
N ALA A 100 0.16 -12.14 -22.02
CA ALA A 100 -0.55 -13.27 -22.59
C ALA A 100 -1.83 -13.65 -21.82
N PHE A 101 -1.83 -13.51 -20.50
CA PHE A 101 -3.02 -13.69 -19.67
C PHE A 101 -4.07 -12.60 -19.97
N LEU A 102 -3.67 -11.34 -20.10
CA LEU A 102 -4.59 -10.24 -20.43
C LEU A 102 -5.21 -10.41 -21.83
N GLU A 103 -4.43 -10.84 -22.81
CA GLU A 103 -4.90 -11.12 -24.19
C GLU A 103 -5.94 -12.24 -24.22
N GLN A 104 -5.89 -13.19 -23.29
CA GLN A 104 -6.90 -14.26 -23.17
C GLN A 104 -8.16 -13.80 -22.43
N LEU A 105 -8.03 -12.79 -21.56
CA LEU A 105 -9.11 -12.35 -20.66
C LEU A 105 -9.90 -11.16 -21.21
N LEU A 106 -9.26 -10.26 -21.93
CA LEU A 106 -9.79 -8.96 -22.34
C LEU A 106 -9.75 -8.80 -23.85
N TYR A 107 -10.60 -7.93 -24.37
CA TYR A 107 -10.43 -7.44 -25.73
C TYR A 107 -9.16 -6.60 -25.85
N PRO A 108 -8.47 -6.61 -27.00
CA PRO A 108 -7.22 -5.89 -27.17
C PRO A 108 -7.31 -4.38 -26.84
N GLU A 109 -8.44 -3.75 -27.13
CA GLU A 109 -8.71 -2.34 -26.86
C GLU A 109 -8.89 -2.02 -25.36
N ASP A 110 -9.23 -3.01 -24.53
CA ASP A 110 -9.45 -2.85 -23.09
C ASP A 110 -8.15 -3.01 -22.29
N ILE A 111 -7.14 -3.67 -22.84
CA ILE A 111 -5.86 -3.91 -22.16
C ILE A 111 -5.16 -2.60 -21.77
N PRO A 112 -5.00 -1.60 -22.66
CA PRO A 112 -4.42 -0.31 -22.30
C PRO A 112 -5.20 0.39 -21.19
N THR A 113 -6.54 0.34 -21.23
CA THR A 113 -7.40 0.94 -20.19
C THR A 113 -7.16 0.32 -18.82
N LEU A 114 -7.02 -1.01 -18.76
CA LEU A 114 -6.68 -1.69 -17.49
C LEU A 114 -5.28 -1.31 -17.01
N GLN A 115 -4.30 -1.24 -17.91
CA GLN A 115 -2.91 -0.87 -17.57
C GLN A 115 -2.83 0.56 -17.05
N GLU A 116 -3.52 1.51 -17.68
CA GLU A 116 -3.63 2.89 -17.20
C GLU A 116 -4.28 2.96 -15.83
N PHE A 117 -5.35 2.20 -15.60
CA PHE A 117 -6.03 2.16 -14.32
C PHE A 117 -5.14 1.58 -13.21
N ILE A 118 -4.40 0.50 -13.49
CA ILE A 118 -3.41 -0.06 -12.55
C ILE A 118 -2.34 0.99 -12.24
N GLY A 119 -1.80 1.66 -13.26
CA GLY A 119 -0.84 2.76 -13.09
C GLY A 119 -1.39 3.89 -12.22
N TYR A 120 -2.65 4.27 -12.44
CA TYR A 120 -3.34 5.27 -11.62
C TYR A 120 -3.45 4.84 -10.14
N CYS A 121 -3.67 3.56 -9.86
CA CYS A 121 -3.72 3.03 -8.49
C CYS A 121 -2.38 3.14 -7.72
N LEU A 122 -1.25 3.27 -8.42
CA LEU A 122 0.06 3.43 -7.79
C LEU A 122 0.31 4.87 -7.30
N ILE A 123 -0.48 5.84 -7.76
CA ILE A 123 -0.31 7.25 -7.42
C ILE A 123 -1.11 7.56 -6.15
N PRO A 124 -0.54 8.24 -5.14
CA PRO A 124 -1.25 8.58 -3.90
C PRO A 124 -2.23 9.77 -4.11
N SER A 125 -3.11 9.65 -5.09
CA SER A 125 -4.06 10.70 -5.47
C SER A 125 -5.34 10.08 -6.05
N ASN A 126 -6.48 10.62 -5.68
CA ASN A 126 -7.76 10.25 -6.30
C ASN A 126 -8.38 11.38 -7.14
N LYS A 127 -7.57 12.33 -7.60
CA LYS A 127 -8.04 13.48 -8.41
C LYS A 127 -8.85 13.07 -9.64
N GLY A 128 -8.52 11.91 -10.22
CA GLY A 128 -9.26 11.37 -11.37
C GLY A 128 -10.66 10.88 -11.01
N GLN A 129 -10.94 10.60 -9.74
CA GLN A 129 -12.25 10.08 -9.26
C GLN A 129 -12.79 8.96 -10.15
N ARG A 130 -11.92 8.00 -10.50
CA ARG A 130 -12.25 6.89 -11.39
C ARG A 130 -12.42 5.60 -10.60
N MET A 131 -13.38 4.80 -11.06
CA MET A 131 -13.62 3.45 -10.60
C MET A 131 -13.65 2.53 -11.82
N MET A 132 -13.04 1.36 -11.69
CA MET A 132 -13.10 0.34 -12.74
C MET A 132 -14.06 -0.78 -12.31
N ILE A 133 -14.91 -1.20 -13.22
CA ILE A 133 -15.80 -2.34 -13.03
C ILE A 133 -15.43 -3.39 -14.09
N ILE A 134 -14.98 -4.56 -13.63
CA ILE A 134 -14.66 -5.70 -14.49
C ILE A 134 -15.83 -6.68 -14.42
N LYS A 135 -16.56 -6.83 -15.54
CA LYS A 135 -17.70 -7.72 -15.66
C LYS A 135 -17.32 -8.97 -16.47
N GLY A 136 -17.87 -10.11 -16.11
CA GLY A 136 -17.72 -11.37 -16.87
C GLY A 136 -18.45 -12.50 -16.18
N ASN A 137 -18.56 -13.62 -16.87
CA ASN A 137 -19.19 -14.83 -16.37
C ASN A 137 -18.35 -15.55 -15.37
N GLY A 138 -18.48 -16.13 -14.37
CA GLY A 138 -17.58 -16.74 -13.37
C GLY A 138 -16.50 -17.63 -13.98
N GLY A 139 -15.37 -17.74 -13.30
CA GLY A 139 -14.30 -18.68 -13.67
C GLY A 139 -13.27 -18.19 -14.70
N GLU A 140 -13.38 -16.98 -15.21
CA GLU A 140 -12.52 -16.43 -16.29
C GLU A 140 -11.18 -15.86 -15.81
N GLY A 141 -10.88 -15.91 -14.52
CA GLY A 141 -9.59 -15.41 -14.01
C GLY A 141 -9.59 -13.93 -13.57
N LYS A 142 -10.72 -13.23 -13.52
CA LYS A 142 -10.82 -11.82 -13.08
C LYS A 142 -10.19 -11.54 -11.70
N SER A 143 -10.27 -12.49 -10.79
CA SER A 143 -9.62 -12.42 -9.47
C SER A 143 -8.10 -12.37 -9.53
N GLN A 144 -7.47 -12.82 -10.62
CA GLN A 144 -6.03 -12.71 -10.80
C GLN A 144 -5.58 -11.26 -10.98
N ILE A 145 -6.42 -10.40 -11.58
CA ILE A 145 -6.15 -8.95 -11.65
C ILE A 145 -6.10 -8.37 -10.23
N GLY A 146 -7.05 -8.76 -9.38
CA GLY A 146 -7.05 -8.38 -7.97
C GLY A 146 -5.81 -8.87 -7.21
N ALA A 147 -5.37 -10.11 -7.48
CA ALA A 147 -4.16 -10.67 -6.88
C ALA A 147 -2.88 -9.90 -7.29
N VAL A 148 -2.77 -9.52 -8.56
CA VAL A 148 -1.65 -8.68 -9.04
C VAL A 148 -1.68 -7.30 -8.38
N LEU A 149 -2.85 -6.65 -8.33
CA LEU A 149 -3.01 -5.37 -7.62
C LEU A 149 -2.63 -5.48 -6.15
N ASN A 150 -3.05 -6.55 -5.47
CA ASN A 150 -2.70 -6.79 -4.08
C ASN A 150 -1.18 -6.99 -3.90
N SER A 151 -0.52 -7.66 -4.83
CA SER A 151 0.94 -7.81 -4.82
C SER A 151 1.68 -6.49 -5.01
N LEU A 152 1.13 -5.59 -5.85
CA LEU A 152 1.71 -4.27 -6.10
C LEU A 152 1.47 -3.30 -4.94
N LEU A 153 0.26 -3.29 -4.37
CA LEU A 153 -0.17 -2.32 -3.37
C LEU A 153 0.10 -2.80 -1.93
N GLY A 154 0.17 -4.11 -1.72
CA GLY A 154 0.37 -4.70 -0.39
C GLY A 154 -0.67 -4.22 0.63
N SER A 155 -0.22 -3.80 1.79
CA SER A 155 -1.08 -3.29 2.88
C SER A 155 -1.84 -2.00 2.53
N ASN A 156 -1.52 -1.35 1.41
CA ASN A 156 -2.25 -0.17 0.94
C ASN A 156 -3.56 -0.53 0.24
N MET A 157 -3.75 -1.79 -0.16
CA MET A 157 -5.00 -2.31 -0.69
C MET A 157 -5.87 -2.86 0.45
N LYS A 158 -7.17 -2.67 0.33
CA LYS A 158 -8.16 -3.28 1.22
C LYS A 158 -9.26 -3.91 0.40
N ASP A 159 -9.57 -5.15 0.73
CA ASP A 159 -10.75 -5.83 0.21
C ASP A 159 -12.00 -5.34 0.96
N GLY A 160 -13.08 -5.19 0.20
CA GLY A 160 -14.37 -4.80 0.74
C GLY A 160 -15.50 -5.42 -0.07
N SER A 161 -16.63 -5.70 0.56
CA SER A 161 -17.86 -6.05 -0.14
C SER A 161 -18.77 -4.82 -0.20
N ILE A 162 -19.33 -4.55 -1.37
CA ILE A 162 -20.45 -3.61 -1.48
C ILE A 162 -21.63 -4.34 -0.86
N GLY A 163 -22.07 -3.87 0.31
CA GLY A 163 -23.19 -4.46 1.05
C GLY A 163 -24.45 -4.55 0.18
N LYS A 164 -25.24 -5.61 0.43
CA LYS A 164 -26.58 -5.78 -0.14
C LYS A 164 -27.54 -4.80 0.48
#